data_2108dc646751f3882964092e85904db7
#
_entry.id   2108dc646751f3882964092e85904db7
#
_cell.length_a   1.000
_cell.length_b   1.000
_cell.length_c   1.000
_cell.angle_alpha   90.00
_cell.angle_beta   90.00
_cell.angle_gamma   90.00
#
_symmetry.space_group_name_H-M   'P 1'
#
loop_
_entity.id
_entity.type
_entity.pdbx_description
1 polymer ?
#
loop_
_entity_poly.entity_id
_entity_poly.type
_entity_poly.pdbx_seq_one_letter_code
_entity_poly.pdbx_strand_id
1 'polypeptide(L)'
;MRLSAVKFVSVVVLAIAALAQQPAHPAPQAQPGIPTSGFAGLDQYRASRIAVFTDDFGQLTRYRDANAALQAPAAGENRVVFFGDSITDIWHLDEYFPGKFYVNRGIGGQTTPQMLVRFRQDVIDLHPKVVIILAGTNDIAGNTGPMRLEDIEANYASMAELARAHDIKVIYSSMLPVHNYTPRSQDLFAQRSLEKILELNRWLKSYCSTSSNDKSNACLYLDYFSAMVDDKGYLRKELADDGLHPNPAGYKIMAPLAQSAIEKVLGPPKP
;
A
#
# COMPACT_ATOMS: atom_id res chain seq x y z
N MET A 1 7.74 -95.46 -7.12
CA MET A 1 7.67 -94.06 -6.73
C MET A 1 8.53 -93.24 -7.70
N ARG A 2 7.93 -92.54 -8.64
CA ARG A 2 8.65 -91.73 -9.62
C ARG A 2 8.52 -90.24 -9.21
N LEU A 3 9.68 -89.61 -8.91
CA LEU A 3 9.72 -88.16 -8.71
C LEU A 3 9.79 -87.45 -10.04
N SER A 4 8.83 -86.62 -10.30
CA SER A 4 8.84 -85.74 -11.45
C SER A 4 9.58 -84.45 -11.09
N ALA A 5 10.65 -84.14 -11.83
CA ALA A 5 11.38 -82.92 -11.71
C ALA A 5 10.66 -81.81 -12.49
N VAL A 6 10.25 -80.75 -11.78
CA VAL A 6 9.72 -79.54 -12.37
C VAL A 6 10.88 -78.61 -12.77
N LYS A 7 11.02 -78.36 -14.05
CA LYS A 7 12.01 -77.39 -14.59
C LYS A 7 11.41 -75.96 -14.43
N PHE A 8 12.02 -75.13 -13.66
CA PHE A 8 11.78 -73.68 -13.62
C PHE A 8 12.49 -73.04 -14.84
N VAL A 9 11.72 -72.45 -15.73
CA VAL A 9 12.26 -71.58 -16.79
C VAL A 9 12.20 -70.15 -16.25
N SER A 10 13.37 -69.60 -15.98
CA SER A 10 13.49 -68.18 -15.59
C SER A 10 13.45 -67.33 -16.84
N VAL A 11 12.39 -66.58 -17.03
CA VAL A 11 12.27 -65.55 -18.07
C VAL A 11 12.89 -64.27 -17.50
N VAL A 12 14.07 -63.92 -18.02
CA VAL A 12 14.72 -62.63 -17.74
C VAL A 12 14.06 -61.60 -18.67
N VAL A 13 13.23 -60.74 -18.11
CA VAL A 13 12.68 -59.60 -18.84
C VAL A 13 13.71 -58.47 -18.77
N LEU A 14 14.43 -58.22 -19.86
CA LEU A 14 15.24 -56.99 -19.99
C LEU A 14 14.30 -55.79 -20.19
N ALA A 15 14.12 -54.98 -19.14
CA ALA A 15 13.50 -53.66 -19.25
C ALA A 15 14.53 -52.68 -19.85
N ILE A 16 14.40 -52.41 -21.14
CA ILE A 16 15.12 -51.29 -21.77
C ILE A 16 14.49 -50.00 -21.29
N ALA A 17 15.12 -49.34 -20.33
CA ALA A 17 14.73 -48.00 -19.94
C ALA A 17 15.06 -47.01 -21.08
N ALA A 18 14.08 -46.62 -21.84
CA ALA A 18 14.18 -45.51 -22.77
C ALA A 18 14.31 -44.22 -21.92
N LEU A 19 15.53 -43.74 -21.78
CA LEU A 19 15.79 -42.38 -21.29
C LEU A 19 15.18 -41.39 -22.30
N ALA A 20 13.95 -40.97 -22.06
CA ALA A 20 13.36 -39.84 -22.76
C ALA A 20 14.26 -38.63 -22.47
N GLN A 21 15.01 -38.16 -23.43
CA GLN A 21 15.71 -36.88 -23.36
C GLN A 21 14.65 -35.80 -23.14
N GLN A 22 14.59 -35.22 -21.94
CA GLN A 22 13.82 -34.02 -21.74
C GLN A 22 14.34 -32.95 -22.71
N PRO A 23 13.43 -32.22 -23.39
CA PRO A 23 13.87 -31.14 -24.25
C PRO A 23 14.67 -30.15 -23.37
N ALA A 24 15.87 -29.79 -23.85
CA ALA A 24 16.72 -28.84 -23.19
C ALA A 24 15.88 -27.56 -22.90
N HIS A 25 15.79 -27.16 -21.62
CA HIS A 25 15.20 -25.90 -21.31
C HIS A 25 15.92 -24.81 -22.12
N PRO A 26 15.18 -23.92 -22.82
CA PRO A 26 15.82 -22.81 -23.52
C PRO A 26 16.67 -22.04 -22.50
N ALA A 27 17.89 -21.68 -22.89
CA ALA A 27 18.77 -20.86 -22.07
C ALA A 27 17.99 -19.65 -21.58
N PRO A 28 18.17 -19.21 -20.30
CA PRO A 28 17.48 -18.03 -19.79
C PRO A 28 17.71 -16.88 -20.76
N GLN A 29 16.65 -16.42 -21.41
CA GLN A 29 16.74 -15.22 -22.21
C GLN A 29 17.16 -14.11 -21.26
N ALA A 30 18.17 -13.31 -21.63
CA ALA A 30 18.56 -12.12 -20.90
C ALA A 30 17.29 -11.31 -20.62
N GLN A 31 16.89 -11.20 -19.36
CA GLN A 31 15.73 -10.41 -19.01
C GLN A 31 16.00 -8.98 -19.50
N PRO A 32 15.06 -8.36 -20.23
CA PRO A 32 15.21 -6.96 -20.58
C PRO A 32 15.49 -6.21 -19.29
N GLY A 33 16.58 -5.43 -19.25
CA GLY A 33 16.94 -4.62 -18.10
C GLY A 33 15.75 -3.78 -17.67
N ILE A 34 15.61 -3.50 -16.37
CA ILE A 34 14.53 -2.64 -15.86
C ILE A 34 14.57 -1.35 -16.68
N PRO A 35 13.47 -0.96 -17.36
CA PRO A 35 13.44 0.25 -18.15
C PRO A 35 13.83 1.45 -17.28
N THR A 36 14.72 2.30 -17.75
CA THR A 36 15.10 3.51 -17.06
C THR A 36 13.89 4.45 -16.96
N SER A 37 13.71 5.06 -15.79
CA SER A 37 12.60 5.99 -15.54
C SER A 37 12.84 7.39 -16.14
N GLY A 38 14.07 7.68 -16.52
CA GLY A 38 14.54 9.03 -16.85
C GLY A 38 14.97 9.84 -15.62
N PHE A 39 14.83 9.29 -14.41
CA PHE A 39 15.24 9.89 -13.14
C PHE A 39 16.26 8.99 -12.44
N ALA A 40 17.53 9.39 -12.40
CA ALA A 40 18.59 8.56 -11.83
C ALA A 40 18.33 8.14 -10.38
N GLY A 41 17.76 9.03 -9.56
CA GLY A 41 17.39 8.73 -8.17
C GLY A 41 16.31 7.66 -8.06
N LEU A 42 15.31 7.68 -8.95
CA LEU A 42 14.26 6.64 -8.98
C LEU A 42 14.81 5.29 -9.46
N ASP A 43 15.69 5.30 -10.46
CA ASP A 43 16.33 4.08 -10.96
C ASP A 43 17.23 3.45 -9.88
N GLN A 44 17.98 4.27 -9.14
CA GLN A 44 18.76 3.83 -7.98
C GLN A 44 17.87 3.28 -6.87
N TYR A 45 16.74 3.95 -6.56
CA TYR A 45 15.75 3.47 -5.60
C TYR A 45 15.24 2.09 -6.01
N ARG A 46 14.76 1.92 -7.25
CA ARG A 46 14.25 0.63 -7.76
C ARG A 46 15.32 -0.46 -7.67
N ALA A 47 16.56 -0.17 -8.07
CA ALA A 47 17.66 -1.11 -7.99
C ALA A 47 17.94 -1.56 -6.54
N SER A 48 17.89 -0.64 -5.58
CA SER A 48 18.07 -0.96 -4.16
C SER A 48 16.94 -1.79 -3.54
N ARG A 49 15.78 -1.85 -4.21
CA ARG A 49 14.57 -2.54 -3.72
C ARG A 49 14.28 -3.86 -4.43
N ILE A 50 15.12 -4.31 -5.36
CA ILE A 50 14.88 -5.55 -6.13
C ILE A 50 14.63 -6.74 -5.19
N ALA A 51 15.44 -6.95 -4.17
CA ALA A 51 15.25 -8.04 -3.22
C ALA A 51 13.89 -7.94 -2.49
N VAL A 52 13.49 -6.74 -2.09
CA VAL A 52 12.16 -6.54 -1.49
C VAL A 52 11.05 -6.88 -2.48
N PHE A 53 11.18 -6.44 -3.73
CA PHE A 53 10.15 -6.68 -4.75
C PHE A 53 10.04 -8.15 -5.16
N THR A 54 11.13 -8.91 -5.06
CA THR A 54 11.16 -10.36 -5.40
C THR A 54 10.81 -11.25 -4.22
N ASP A 55 11.28 -10.94 -3.01
CA ASP A 55 11.20 -11.85 -1.87
C ASP A 55 10.00 -11.54 -0.96
N ASP A 56 9.63 -10.27 -0.81
CA ASP A 56 8.49 -9.82 0.01
C ASP A 56 7.86 -8.56 -0.58
N PHE A 57 7.22 -8.67 -1.74
CA PHE A 57 6.67 -7.54 -2.48
C PHE A 57 5.78 -6.62 -1.64
N GLY A 58 4.89 -7.20 -0.83
CA GLY A 58 4.00 -6.46 0.07
C GLY A 58 4.67 -5.99 1.36
N GLN A 59 5.93 -6.39 1.63
CA GLN A 59 6.63 -6.20 2.89
C GLN A 59 5.82 -6.72 4.08
N LEU A 60 5.29 -7.94 3.94
CA LEU A 60 4.47 -8.61 4.96
C LEU A 60 5.23 -8.85 6.26
N THR A 61 6.55 -8.91 6.21
CA THR A 61 7.41 -9.06 7.39
C THR A 61 7.48 -7.80 8.24
N ARG A 62 7.22 -6.60 7.67
CA ARG A 62 7.44 -5.29 8.33
C ARG A 62 6.69 -5.12 9.65
N TYR A 63 5.43 -5.55 9.70
CA TYR A 63 4.57 -5.40 10.88
C TYR A 63 4.12 -6.73 11.49
N ARG A 64 4.64 -7.87 11.03
CA ARG A 64 4.22 -9.21 11.48
C ARG A 64 4.24 -9.35 12.99
N ASP A 65 5.38 -9.05 13.63
CA ASP A 65 5.54 -9.22 15.07
C ASP A 65 4.73 -8.18 15.86
N ALA A 66 4.68 -6.93 15.37
CA ALA A 66 3.86 -5.89 15.96
C ALA A 66 2.35 -6.19 15.87
N ASN A 67 1.91 -6.80 14.75
CA ASN A 67 0.53 -7.26 14.59
C ASN A 67 0.22 -8.41 15.55
N ALA A 68 1.12 -9.38 15.67
CA ALA A 68 0.95 -10.53 16.58
C ALA A 68 0.93 -10.11 18.07
N ALA A 69 1.68 -9.06 18.44
CA ALA A 69 1.70 -8.52 19.80
C ALA A 69 0.48 -7.63 20.13
N LEU A 70 -0.25 -7.17 19.10
CA LEU A 70 -1.38 -6.27 19.31
C LEU A 70 -2.59 -7.03 19.86
N GLN A 71 -3.02 -6.65 21.07
CA GLN A 71 -4.20 -7.27 21.69
C GLN A 71 -5.47 -7.01 20.87
N ALA A 72 -6.43 -7.93 20.93
CA ALA A 72 -7.75 -7.68 20.35
C ALA A 72 -8.36 -6.39 20.92
N PRO A 73 -9.14 -5.63 20.14
CA PRO A 73 -9.77 -4.41 20.64
C PRO A 73 -10.61 -4.69 21.86
N ALA A 74 -10.45 -3.88 22.91
CA ALA A 74 -11.31 -3.95 24.09
C ALA A 74 -12.75 -3.54 23.76
N ALA A 75 -13.69 -3.94 24.60
CA ALA A 75 -15.09 -3.54 24.44
C ALA A 75 -15.20 -2.01 24.45
N GLY A 76 -15.77 -1.42 23.40
CA GLY A 76 -15.89 0.04 23.25
C GLY A 76 -14.65 0.72 22.67
N GLU A 77 -13.56 0.01 22.43
CA GLU A 77 -12.38 0.58 21.77
C GLU A 77 -12.69 0.97 20.32
N ASN A 78 -12.37 2.20 19.98
CA ASN A 78 -12.45 2.72 18.61
C ASN A 78 -11.06 2.70 17.96
N ARG A 79 -10.55 1.48 17.70
CA ARG A 79 -9.27 1.32 16.99
C ARG A 79 -9.37 1.94 15.61
N VAL A 80 -8.37 2.75 15.26
CA VAL A 80 -8.20 3.34 13.92
C VAL A 80 -6.84 2.92 13.38
N VAL A 81 -6.80 2.44 12.14
CA VAL A 81 -5.55 2.17 11.44
C VAL A 81 -5.27 3.32 10.46
N PHE A 82 -4.09 3.91 10.59
CA PHE A 82 -3.51 4.80 9.58
C PHE A 82 -2.68 3.94 8.64
N PHE A 83 -3.14 3.78 7.42
CA PHE A 83 -2.59 2.90 6.42
C PHE A 83 -2.07 3.70 5.24
N GLY A 84 -0.78 3.51 4.88
CA GLY A 84 -0.20 4.37 3.86
C GLY A 84 1.26 4.07 3.53
N ASP A 85 1.88 5.05 2.94
CA ASP A 85 3.28 5.06 2.52
C ASP A 85 4.21 5.76 3.56
N SER A 86 5.30 6.40 3.10
CA SER A 86 6.25 7.10 3.96
C SER A 86 5.63 8.25 4.75
N ILE A 87 4.64 8.94 4.20
CA ILE A 87 3.96 10.05 4.88
C ILE A 87 3.23 9.54 6.13
N THR A 88 2.67 8.35 6.06
CA THR A 88 2.08 7.67 7.21
C THR A 88 3.14 7.06 8.11
N ASP A 89 4.15 6.37 7.55
CA ASP A 89 5.20 5.64 8.28
C ASP A 89 5.92 6.55 9.31
N ILE A 90 6.31 7.75 8.89
CA ILE A 90 7.04 8.72 9.74
C ILE A 90 6.13 9.60 10.62
N TRP A 91 4.82 9.38 10.60
CA TRP A 91 3.89 10.14 11.45
C TRP A 91 3.82 9.53 12.85
N HIS A 92 4.38 10.20 13.84
CA HIS A 92 4.35 9.79 15.25
C HIS A 92 2.96 10.01 15.85
N LEU A 93 2.03 9.07 15.60
CA LEU A 93 0.60 9.24 15.95
C LEU A 93 0.36 9.50 17.44
N ASP A 94 1.16 8.95 18.32
CA ASP A 94 1.09 9.13 19.78
C ASP A 94 1.34 10.59 20.22
N GLU A 95 2.19 11.31 19.49
CA GLU A 95 2.46 12.72 19.73
C GLU A 95 1.28 13.62 19.32
N TYR A 96 0.58 13.26 18.23
CA TYR A 96 -0.50 14.07 17.67
C TYR A 96 -1.89 13.67 18.17
N PHE A 97 -2.05 12.43 18.65
CA PHE A 97 -3.31 11.87 19.11
C PHE A 97 -3.17 11.18 20.48
N PRO A 98 -2.75 11.92 21.52
CA PRO A 98 -2.49 11.32 22.84
C PRO A 98 -3.73 10.62 23.39
N GLY A 99 -3.52 9.42 23.93
CA GLY A 99 -4.59 8.61 24.52
C GLY A 99 -5.58 7.99 23.53
N LYS A 100 -5.29 8.02 22.23
CA LYS A 100 -6.10 7.35 21.20
C LYS A 100 -5.51 5.99 20.83
N PHE A 101 -6.38 5.02 20.52
CA PHE A 101 -5.97 3.71 20.00
C PHE A 101 -5.78 3.76 18.48
N TYR A 102 -4.81 4.55 18.03
CA TYR A 102 -4.47 4.71 16.62
C TYR A 102 -3.21 3.93 16.31
N VAL A 103 -3.27 3.12 15.26
CA VAL A 103 -2.22 2.18 14.86
C VAL A 103 -1.63 2.65 13.55
N ASN A 104 -0.32 2.94 13.54
CA ASN A 104 0.40 3.27 12.31
C ASN A 104 0.76 2.00 11.55
N ARG A 105 0.35 1.94 10.28
CA ARG A 105 0.70 0.90 9.30
C ARG A 105 1.16 1.53 7.98
N GLY A 106 1.96 2.60 8.08
CA GLY A 106 2.68 3.18 6.96
C GLY A 106 3.93 2.38 6.62
N ILE A 107 4.29 2.30 5.35
CA ILE A 107 5.58 1.74 4.90
C ILE A 107 6.16 2.62 3.80
N GLY A 108 7.36 3.17 4.06
CA GLY A 108 8.02 4.09 3.16
C GLY A 108 8.19 3.57 1.75
N GLY A 109 7.83 4.40 0.76
CA GLY A 109 8.02 4.12 -0.66
C GLY A 109 6.99 3.18 -1.30
N GLN A 110 6.05 2.63 -0.52
CA GLN A 110 5.05 1.69 -1.05
C GLN A 110 4.08 2.34 -2.04
N THR A 111 3.67 1.51 -2.99
CA THR A 111 2.62 1.76 -3.98
C THR A 111 1.33 1.03 -3.61
N THR A 112 0.22 1.42 -4.21
CA THR A 112 -1.09 0.84 -3.90
C THR A 112 -1.20 -0.67 -4.10
N PRO A 113 -0.59 -1.32 -5.13
CA PRO A 113 -0.60 -2.79 -5.22
C PRO A 113 0.16 -3.47 -4.06
N GLN A 114 1.26 -2.89 -3.56
CA GLN A 114 1.94 -3.42 -2.37
C GLN A 114 1.06 -3.29 -1.13
N MET A 115 0.38 -2.16 -0.99
CA MET A 115 -0.57 -1.93 0.10
C MET A 115 -1.74 -2.91 0.04
N LEU A 116 -2.30 -3.17 -1.15
CA LEU A 116 -3.39 -4.13 -1.32
C LEU A 116 -2.98 -5.55 -0.87
N VAL A 117 -1.76 -6.00 -1.19
CA VAL A 117 -1.25 -7.31 -0.77
C VAL A 117 -1.23 -7.47 0.76
N ARG A 118 -0.86 -6.43 1.52
CA ARG A 118 -0.77 -6.46 2.98
C ARG A 118 -2.05 -5.99 3.71
N PHE A 119 -3.10 -5.63 2.97
CA PHE A 119 -4.30 -5.04 3.56
C PHE A 119 -4.97 -5.95 4.59
N ARG A 120 -4.97 -7.27 4.35
CA ARG A 120 -5.54 -8.22 5.30
C ARG A 120 -4.81 -8.18 6.64
N GLN A 121 -3.49 -8.45 6.64
CA GLN A 121 -2.74 -8.58 7.90
C GLN A 121 -2.55 -7.26 8.65
N ASP A 122 -2.46 -6.14 7.93
CA ASP A 122 -2.12 -4.84 8.51
C ASP A 122 -3.34 -3.95 8.78
N VAL A 123 -4.53 -4.37 8.31
CA VAL A 123 -5.79 -3.67 8.55
C VAL A 123 -6.85 -4.63 9.08
N ILE A 124 -7.28 -5.60 8.28
CA ILE A 124 -8.45 -6.43 8.59
C ILE A 124 -8.26 -7.21 9.89
N ASP A 125 -7.13 -7.92 10.01
CA ASP A 125 -6.83 -8.79 11.16
C ASP A 125 -6.56 -8.01 12.45
N LEU A 126 -6.43 -6.68 12.37
CA LEU A 126 -6.34 -5.78 13.54
C LEU A 126 -7.70 -5.34 14.07
N HIS A 127 -8.78 -5.70 13.37
CA HIS A 127 -10.18 -5.41 13.73
C HIS A 127 -10.46 -3.93 14.04
N PRO A 128 -10.02 -2.96 13.21
CA PRO A 128 -10.28 -1.55 13.47
C PRO A 128 -11.74 -1.20 13.17
N LYS A 129 -12.22 -0.11 13.76
CA LYS A 129 -13.49 0.51 13.37
C LYS A 129 -13.37 1.36 12.10
N VAL A 130 -12.18 1.95 11.91
CA VAL A 130 -11.90 2.87 10.81
C VAL A 130 -10.50 2.61 10.28
N VAL A 131 -10.34 2.69 8.95
CA VAL A 131 -9.04 2.81 8.30
C VAL A 131 -8.96 4.14 7.56
N ILE A 132 -7.87 4.89 7.76
CA ILE A 132 -7.50 6.06 6.95
C ILE A 132 -6.44 5.60 5.96
N ILE A 133 -6.68 5.84 4.67
CA ILE A 133 -5.77 5.43 3.61
C ILE A 133 -5.20 6.67 2.92
N LEU A 134 -3.87 6.81 2.96
CA LEU A 134 -3.10 7.83 2.25
C LEU A 134 -2.08 7.13 1.35
N ALA A 135 -2.26 7.20 0.03
CA ALA A 135 -1.44 6.50 -0.95
C ALA A 135 -1.45 7.19 -2.31
N GLY A 136 -0.72 6.64 -3.29
CA GLY A 136 -0.77 7.05 -4.69
C GLY A 136 0.40 7.92 -5.13
N THR A 137 1.07 8.63 -4.24
CA THR A 137 2.21 9.51 -4.60
C THR A 137 3.39 8.72 -5.15
N ASN A 138 3.62 7.50 -4.65
CA ASN A 138 4.69 6.61 -5.11
C ASN A 138 4.29 5.83 -6.38
N ASP A 139 3.01 5.62 -6.58
CA ASP A 139 2.45 5.06 -7.83
C ASP A 139 2.67 6.04 -8.98
N ILE A 140 2.33 7.33 -8.78
CA ILE A 140 2.57 8.40 -9.77
C ILE A 140 4.05 8.57 -10.07
N ALA A 141 4.91 8.48 -9.04
CA ALA A 141 6.36 8.51 -9.21
C ALA A 141 6.89 7.26 -9.93
N GLY A 142 6.14 6.15 -9.90
CA GLY A 142 6.54 4.89 -10.54
C GLY A 142 7.53 4.07 -9.71
N ASN A 143 7.46 4.10 -8.39
CA ASN A 143 8.40 3.37 -7.52
C ASN A 143 8.52 1.87 -7.84
N THR A 144 7.43 1.22 -8.22
CA THR A 144 7.39 -0.19 -8.64
C THR A 144 7.25 -0.36 -10.16
N GLY A 145 7.43 0.70 -10.93
CA GLY A 145 7.24 0.76 -12.37
C GLY A 145 6.14 1.74 -12.76
N PRO A 146 5.99 2.02 -14.07
CA PRO A 146 4.92 2.89 -14.56
C PRO A 146 3.55 2.34 -14.20
N MET A 147 2.65 3.21 -13.73
CA MET A 147 1.27 2.84 -13.38
C MET A 147 0.29 3.84 -13.97
N ARG A 148 -0.84 3.37 -14.48
CA ARG A 148 -1.93 4.21 -14.95
C ARG A 148 -2.79 4.64 -13.75
N LEU A 149 -3.48 5.76 -13.87
CA LEU A 149 -4.36 6.22 -12.78
C LEU A 149 -5.49 5.23 -12.51
N GLU A 150 -6.05 4.63 -13.54
CA GLU A 150 -7.13 3.64 -13.42
C GLU A 150 -6.70 2.40 -12.62
N ASP A 151 -5.42 2.01 -12.69
CA ASP A 151 -4.89 0.89 -11.91
C ASP A 151 -4.76 1.28 -10.42
N ILE A 152 -4.40 2.53 -10.12
CA ILE A 152 -4.37 3.08 -8.76
C ILE A 152 -5.80 3.14 -8.19
N GLU A 153 -6.75 3.64 -8.97
CA GLU A 153 -8.17 3.73 -8.64
C GLU A 153 -8.76 2.34 -8.32
N ALA A 154 -8.43 1.33 -9.15
CA ALA A 154 -8.86 -0.05 -8.93
C ALA A 154 -8.31 -0.64 -7.62
N ASN A 155 -7.06 -0.34 -7.26
CA ASN A 155 -6.49 -0.76 -5.99
C ASN A 155 -7.21 -0.10 -4.79
N TYR A 156 -7.54 1.19 -4.89
CA TYR A 156 -8.35 1.87 -3.88
C TYR A 156 -9.74 1.25 -3.75
N ALA A 157 -10.44 1.00 -4.88
CA ALA A 157 -11.74 0.35 -4.88
C ALA A 157 -11.69 -1.03 -4.21
N SER A 158 -10.67 -1.83 -4.53
CA SER A 158 -10.45 -3.16 -3.93
C SER A 158 -10.22 -3.09 -2.41
N MET A 159 -9.44 -2.12 -1.92
CA MET A 159 -9.26 -1.90 -0.48
C MET A 159 -10.56 -1.49 0.22
N ALA A 160 -11.40 -0.66 -0.44
CA ALA A 160 -12.73 -0.30 0.10
C ALA A 160 -13.66 -1.51 0.18
N GLU A 161 -13.68 -2.35 -0.85
CA GLU A 161 -14.49 -3.57 -0.88
C GLU A 161 -14.07 -4.55 0.22
N LEU A 162 -12.78 -4.74 0.40
CA LEU A 162 -12.22 -5.57 1.48
C LEU A 162 -12.58 -5.02 2.86
N ALA A 163 -12.42 -3.71 3.08
CA ALA A 163 -12.78 -3.06 4.34
C ALA A 163 -14.27 -3.23 4.66
N ARG A 164 -15.13 -2.99 3.67
CA ARG A 164 -16.59 -3.14 3.79
C ARG A 164 -17.00 -4.57 4.14
N ALA A 165 -16.38 -5.56 3.50
CA ALA A 165 -16.68 -6.98 3.78
C ALA A 165 -16.36 -7.38 5.24
N HIS A 166 -15.65 -6.52 5.97
CA HIS A 166 -15.27 -6.71 7.38
C HIS A 166 -15.80 -5.59 8.30
N ASP A 167 -16.84 -4.86 7.89
CA ASP A 167 -17.47 -3.78 8.67
C ASP A 167 -16.51 -2.66 9.10
N ILE A 168 -15.42 -2.45 8.33
CA ILE A 168 -14.43 -1.40 8.56
C ILE A 168 -14.83 -0.16 7.75
N LYS A 169 -15.00 0.97 8.43
CA LYS A 169 -15.29 2.24 7.77
C LYS A 169 -14.03 2.83 7.15
N VAL A 170 -14.15 3.38 5.95
CA VAL A 170 -13.01 3.88 5.17
C VAL A 170 -13.02 5.41 5.12
N ILE A 171 -11.85 5.99 5.38
CA ILE A 171 -11.55 7.39 5.09
C ILE A 171 -10.44 7.41 4.03
N TYR A 172 -10.73 7.94 2.86
CA TYR A 172 -9.72 8.22 1.84
C TYR A 172 -9.24 9.64 1.98
N SER A 173 -7.93 9.80 2.29
CA SER A 173 -7.35 11.13 2.25
C SER A 173 -6.90 11.50 0.84
N SER A 174 -6.97 12.78 0.53
CA SER A 174 -6.30 13.30 -0.66
C SER A 174 -4.80 13.03 -0.58
N MET A 175 -4.16 12.80 -1.72
CA MET A 175 -2.72 12.97 -1.82
C MET A 175 -2.35 14.41 -1.51
N LEU A 176 -1.17 14.59 -0.90
CA LEU A 176 -0.63 15.91 -0.63
C LEU A 176 -0.10 16.56 -1.93
N PRO A 177 -0.06 17.90 -1.99
CA PRO A 177 0.74 18.57 -3.00
C PRO A 177 2.23 18.29 -2.78
N VAL A 178 3.06 18.59 -3.78
CA VAL A 178 4.52 18.54 -3.71
C VAL A 178 5.09 19.90 -4.09
N HIS A 179 6.33 20.20 -3.71
CA HIS A 179 6.98 21.45 -4.11
C HIS A 179 8.40 21.25 -4.65
N ASN A 180 8.92 22.26 -5.36
CA ASN A 180 10.28 22.30 -5.92
C ASN A 180 11.10 23.47 -5.38
N TYR A 181 10.79 23.98 -4.19
CA TYR A 181 11.38 25.20 -3.62
C TYR A 181 12.77 24.99 -3.00
N THR A 182 13.23 23.74 -2.91
CA THR A 182 14.55 23.40 -2.38
C THR A 182 15.34 22.53 -3.36
N PRO A 183 16.68 22.50 -3.31
CA PRO A 183 17.47 21.61 -4.17
C PRO A 183 17.10 20.13 -3.98
N ARG A 184 16.69 19.71 -2.77
CA ARG A 184 16.31 18.33 -2.46
C ARG A 184 14.96 17.93 -3.07
N SER A 185 14.11 18.91 -3.35
CA SER A 185 12.74 18.64 -3.84
C SER A 185 12.64 18.50 -5.36
N GLN A 186 13.67 18.87 -6.12
CA GLN A 186 13.58 18.95 -7.58
C GLN A 186 13.21 17.61 -8.22
N ASP A 187 13.91 16.52 -7.88
CA ASP A 187 13.66 15.21 -8.45
C ASP A 187 12.33 14.64 -7.96
N LEU A 188 12.00 14.81 -6.66
CA LEU A 188 10.74 14.33 -6.09
C LEU A 188 9.53 15.02 -6.74
N PHE A 189 9.64 16.32 -6.97
CA PHE A 189 8.63 17.11 -7.65
C PHE A 189 8.45 16.68 -9.12
N ALA A 190 9.56 16.53 -9.86
CA ALA A 190 9.54 16.18 -11.28
C ALA A 190 8.91 14.78 -11.54
N GLN A 191 9.03 13.86 -10.58
CA GLN A 191 8.44 12.52 -10.65
C GLN A 191 6.93 12.52 -10.36
N ARG A 192 6.37 13.59 -9.79
CA ARG A 192 4.99 13.65 -9.28
C ARG A 192 4.19 14.75 -9.96
N SER A 193 3.60 14.41 -11.10
CA SER A 193 2.76 15.34 -11.86
C SER A 193 1.61 15.90 -11.01
N LEU A 194 1.55 17.23 -10.87
CA LEU A 194 0.44 17.92 -10.20
C LEU A 194 -0.90 17.57 -10.85
N GLU A 195 -0.93 17.47 -12.17
CA GLU A 195 -2.15 17.10 -12.92
C GLU A 195 -2.68 15.73 -12.47
N LYS A 196 -1.80 14.71 -12.41
CA LYS A 196 -2.17 13.36 -11.95
C LYS A 196 -2.60 13.34 -10.49
N ILE A 197 -1.93 14.13 -9.62
CA ILE A 197 -2.32 14.28 -8.21
C ILE A 197 -3.75 14.84 -8.12
N LEU A 198 -4.04 15.91 -8.86
CA LEU A 198 -5.35 16.53 -8.86
C LEU A 198 -6.43 15.61 -9.47
N GLU A 199 -6.09 14.85 -10.49
CA GLU A 199 -6.99 13.89 -11.12
C GLU A 199 -7.38 12.77 -10.16
N LEU A 200 -6.39 12.14 -9.51
CA LEU A 200 -6.67 11.10 -8.51
C LEU A 200 -7.42 11.66 -7.29
N ASN A 201 -7.10 12.86 -6.83
CA ASN A 201 -7.85 13.51 -5.74
C ASN A 201 -9.32 13.79 -6.12
N ARG A 202 -9.59 14.19 -7.37
CA ARG A 202 -10.96 14.34 -7.88
C ARG A 202 -11.70 13.01 -7.92
N TRP A 203 -11.03 11.95 -8.38
CA TRP A 203 -11.60 10.61 -8.40
C TRP A 203 -11.94 10.13 -6.99
N LEU A 204 -11.01 10.22 -6.02
CA LEU A 204 -11.23 9.83 -4.62
C LEU A 204 -12.43 10.56 -4.01
N LYS A 205 -12.53 11.87 -4.26
CA LYS A 205 -13.67 12.68 -3.80
C LYS A 205 -14.99 12.24 -4.42
N SER A 206 -15.00 12.00 -5.74
CA SER A 206 -16.16 11.50 -6.47
C SER A 206 -16.58 10.11 -6.01
N TYR A 207 -15.62 9.19 -5.88
CA TYR A 207 -15.85 7.82 -5.41
C TYR A 207 -16.54 7.81 -4.04
N CYS A 208 -16.07 8.59 -3.08
CA CYS A 208 -16.70 8.69 -1.77
C CYS A 208 -18.06 9.40 -1.80
N SER A 209 -18.28 10.33 -2.73
CA SER A 209 -19.57 11.04 -2.86
C SER A 209 -20.65 10.15 -3.46
N THR A 210 -20.33 9.36 -4.48
CA THR A 210 -21.26 8.42 -5.12
C THR A 210 -21.59 7.23 -4.22
N SER A 211 -20.60 6.76 -3.47
CA SER A 211 -20.77 5.69 -2.50
C SER A 211 -21.66 6.09 -1.31
N SER A 212 -21.82 7.39 -1.01
CA SER A 212 -22.67 7.86 0.09
C SER A 212 -24.18 7.63 -0.15
N ASN A 213 -24.61 7.48 -1.39
CA ASN A 213 -26.01 7.15 -1.74
C ASN A 213 -26.35 5.68 -1.50
N ASP A 214 -25.35 4.81 -1.51
CA ASP A 214 -25.43 3.43 -1.05
C ASP A 214 -24.75 3.34 0.30
N LYS A 215 -25.52 3.29 1.38
CA LYS A 215 -25.02 3.19 2.77
C LYS A 215 -24.05 2.03 2.97
N SER A 216 -24.08 1.02 2.10
CA SER A 216 -23.18 -0.13 2.11
C SER A 216 -21.79 0.20 1.55
N ASN A 217 -21.64 1.28 0.77
CA ASN A 217 -20.41 1.67 0.08
C ASN A 217 -19.77 2.96 0.63
N ALA A 218 -20.32 3.55 1.68
CA ALA A 218 -19.93 4.87 2.14
C ALA A 218 -18.46 4.92 2.60
N CYS A 219 -17.64 5.73 1.92
CA CYS A 219 -16.37 6.23 2.43
C CYS A 219 -16.47 7.74 2.71
N LEU A 220 -15.54 8.26 3.52
CA LEU A 220 -15.38 9.69 3.73
C LEU A 220 -14.11 10.17 3.00
N TYR A 221 -14.23 11.24 2.22
CA TYR A 221 -13.07 11.94 1.65
C TYR A 221 -12.52 12.95 2.67
N LEU A 222 -11.22 12.87 2.94
CA LEU A 222 -10.47 13.75 3.84
C LEU A 222 -9.53 14.62 3.01
N ASP A 223 -9.79 15.91 2.96
CA ASP A 223 -9.04 16.87 2.14
C ASP A 223 -7.85 17.46 2.88
N TYR A 224 -6.70 16.81 2.81
CA TYR A 224 -5.42 17.38 3.24
C TYR A 224 -4.86 18.36 2.21
N PHE A 225 -5.09 18.09 0.91
CA PHE A 225 -4.50 18.88 -0.18
C PHE A 225 -4.84 20.36 -0.03
N SER A 226 -6.11 20.70 0.09
CA SER A 226 -6.57 22.09 0.19
C SER A 226 -6.04 22.81 1.43
N ALA A 227 -5.74 22.10 2.52
CA ALA A 227 -5.18 22.69 3.73
C ALA A 227 -3.67 22.95 3.65
N MET A 228 -2.97 22.33 2.70
CA MET A 228 -1.51 22.35 2.64
C MET A 228 -0.95 23.01 1.36
N VAL A 229 -1.80 23.29 0.39
CA VAL A 229 -1.42 23.88 -0.90
C VAL A 229 -1.20 25.40 -0.79
N ASP A 230 -0.27 25.93 -1.59
CA ASP A 230 -0.08 27.36 -1.82
C ASP A 230 -0.88 27.88 -3.04
N ASP A 231 -0.72 29.15 -3.36
CA ASP A 231 -1.40 29.83 -4.47
C ASP A 231 -0.97 29.30 -5.87
N LYS A 232 0.15 28.58 -5.95
CA LYS A 232 0.65 27.95 -7.19
C LYS A 232 0.21 26.50 -7.35
N GLY A 233 -0.52 25.95 -6.37
CA GLY A 233 -0.89 24.54 -6.36
C GLY A 233 0.18 23.61 -5.79
N TYR A 234 1.23 24.14 -5.18
CA TYR A 234 2.34 23.39 -4.62
C TYR A 234 2.24 23.28 -3.10
N LEU A 235 2.90 22.29 -2.52
CA LEU A 235 3.01 22.18 -1.06
C LEU A 235 3.69 23.44 -0.50
N ARG A 236 3.08 24.05 0.51
CA ARG A 236 3.68 25.21 1.17
C ARG A 236 5.06 24.85 1.71
N LYS A 237 6.05 25.69 1.39
CA LYS A 237 7.47 25.45 1.64
C LYS A 237 7.78 25.10 3.11
N GLU A 238 7.11 25.77 4.04
CA GLU A 238 7.31 25.61 5.48
C GLU A 238 6.74 24.30 6.06
N LEU A 239 6.02 23.53 5.25
CA LEU A 239 5.37 22.30 5.68
C LEU A 239 6.14 21.01 5.35
N ALA A 240 7.19 21.13 4.50
CA ALA A 240 8.01 19.98 4.10
C ALA A 240 9.42 20.45 3.70
N ASP A 241 10.46 19.84 4.25
CA ASP A 241 11.83 20.25 4.01
C ASP A 241 12.38 19.70 2.69
N ASP A 242 11.87 18.56 2.25
CA ASP A 242 12.23 17.88 0.99
C ASP A 242 11.21 18.05 -0.13
N GLY A 243 10.12 18.75 0.15
CA GLY A 243 9.06 19.02 -0.83
C GLY A 243 7.99 17.95 -0.96
N LEU A 244 8.08 16.87 -0.18
CA LEU A 244 7.14 15.74 -0.21
C LEU A 244 6.64 15.34 1.19
N HIS A 245 7.57 15.12 2.13
CA HIS A 245 7.24 14.59 3.45
C HIS A 245 6.92 15.73 4.42
N PRO A 246 5.72 15.74 5.03
CA PRO A 246 5.37 16.73 6.04
C PRO A 246 6.38 16.73 7.19
N ASN A 247 6.83 17.91 7.56
CA ASN A 247 7.57 18.14 8.79
C ASN A 247 6.58 18.33 9.97
N PRO A 248 7.03 18.58 11.21
CA PRO A 248 6.12 18.77 12.34
C PRO A 248 5.04 19.85 12.13
N ALA A 249 5.33 20.90 11.34
CA ALA A 249 4.32 21.92 11.01
C ALA A 249 3.25 21.38 10.06
N GLY A 250 3.64 20.53 9.09
CA GLY A 250 2.71 19.87 8.19
C GLY A 250 1.78 18.90 8.94
N TYR A 251 2.32 18.06 9.82
CA TYR A 251 1.48 17.13 10.61
C TYR A 251 0.57 17.85 11.60
N LYS A 252 0.96 19.02 12.12
CA LYS A 252 0.06 19.84 12.95
C LYS A 252 -1.17 20.34 12.21
N ILE A 253 -1.11 20.48 10.88
CA ILE A 253 -2.27 20.81 10.05
C ILE A 253 -3.09 19.54 9.76
N MET A 254 -2.43 18.41 9.47
CA MET A 254 -3.10 17.17 9.10
C MET A 254 -3.86 16.54 10.29
N ALA A 255 -3.30 16.60 11.50
CA ALA A 255 -3.84 15.90 12.66
C ALA A 255 -5.29 16.32 13.05
N PRO A 256 -5.65 17.59 13.18
CA PRO A 256 -7.02 17.98 13.49
C PRO A 256 -8.01 17.61 12.37
N LEU A 257 -7.58 17.61 11.11
CA LEU A 257 -8.42 17.19 10.00
C LEU A 257 -8.70 15.68 10.05
N ALA A 258 -7.67 14.87 10.35
CA ALA A 258 -7.83 13.44 10.57
C ALA A 258 -8.78 13.15 11.73
N GLN A 259 -8.57 13.82 12.88
CA GLN A 259 -9.40 13.65 14.07
C GLN A 259 -10.87 13.97 13.76
N SER A 260 -11.15 15.09 13.11
CA SER A 260 -12.50 15.47 12.70
C SER A 260 -13.15 14.46 11.75
N ALA A 261 -12.39 13.93 10.79
CA ALA A 261 -12.87 12.91 9.88
C ALA A 261 -13.21 11.60 10.59
N ILE A 262 -12.37 11.18 11.54
CA ILE A 262 -12.59 9.97 12.36
C ILE A 262 -13.87 10.14 13.19
N GLU A 263 -14.02 11.26 13.89
CA GLU A 263 -15.20 11.55 14.72
C GLU A 263 -16.49 11.57 13.89
N LYS A 264 -16.45 12.18 12.70
CA LYS A 264 -17.58 12.18 11.77
C LYS A 264 -18.00 10.77 11.36
N VAL A 265 -17.02 9.88 11.12
CA VAL A 265 -17.27 8.51 10.68
C VAL A 265 -17.75 7.63 11.83
N LEU A 266 -17.19 7.79 13.03
CA LEU A 266 -17.58 7.02 14.21
C LEU A 266 -18.96 7.42 14.74
N GLY A 267 -19.35 8.68 14.54
CA GLY A 267 -20.53 9.29 15.16
C GLY A 267 -20.31 9.63 16.63
N PRO A 268 -21.32 10.21 17.28
CA PRO A 268 -21.24 10.53 18.70
C PRO A 268 -21.04 9.25 19.52
N PRO A 269 -20.36 9.35 20.69
CA PRO A 269 -20.26 8.24 21.62
C PRO A 269 -21.66 7.67 21.90
N LYS A 270 -21.82 6.35 21.80
CA LYS A 270 -23.07 5.74 22.27
C LYS A 270 -23.14 5.92 23.78
N PRO A 271 -24.32 6.36 24.32
CA PRO A 271 -24.51 6.55 25.76
C PRO A 271 -24.32 5.25 26.55
#